data_e3400a78c3674256f12b2cb57a45a665
#
_entry.id   e3400a78c3674256f12b2cb57a45a665
#
_cell.length_a   1.000
_cell.length_b   1.000
_cell.length_c   1.000
_cell.angle_alpha   90.00
_cell.angle_beta   90.00
_cell.angle_gamma   90.00
#
_symmetry.space_group_name_H-M   'P 1'
#
loop_
_entity.id
_entity.type
_entity.pdbx_description
1 polymer ?
#
loop_
_entity_poly.entity_id
_entity_poly.type
_entity_poly.pdbx_seq_one_letter_code
_entity_poly.pdbx_strand_id
1 'polypeptide(L)'
;MFAEYKTLEEVKKQIVFKKIVSWDKDKLILDDGTVITIEFSEQDCCAWAGGTFKDVKLDAVITDVQIQDKGQCIYNGDGHDSYADVVIYHNQNEIAKAECEANDGNGGYYYSVCALRVKDIQCVITEA
;
A
#
# COMPACT_ATOMS: atom_id res chain seq x y z
N MET A 1 16.28 -4.29 -7.76
CA MET A 1 16.59 -2.91 -7.36
C MET A 1 15.70 -2.51 -6.20
N PHE A 2 16.26 -1.97 -5.16
CA PHE A 2 15.48 -1.46 -4.04
C PHE A 2 14.76 -0.17 -4.43
N ALA A 3 13.48 -0.09 -4.09
CA ALA A 3 12.78 1.17 -4.15
C ALA A 3 13.24 2.06 -2.98
N GLU A 4 13.46 3.33 -3.26
CA GLU A 4 13.87 4.28 -2.25
C GLU A 4 12.66 4.74 -1.42
N TYR A 5 12.80 4.79 -0.10
CA TYR A 5 11.75 5.28 0.78
C TYR A 5 11.57 6.80 0.61
N LYS A 6 10.33 7.20 0.36
CA LYS A 6 9.90 8.58 0.21
C LYS A 6 8.63 8.82 1.02
N THR A 7 8.18 10.06 1.08
CA THR A 7 6.91 10.40 1.71
C THR A 7 5.74 10.03 0.82
N LEU A 8 4.55 9.91 1.42
CA LEU A 8 3.31 9.70 0.65
C LEU A 8 3.11 10.82 -0.39
N GLU A 9 3.42 12.05 -0.04
CA GLU A 9 3.30 13.18 -0.96
C GLU A 9 4.18 13.03 -2.20
N GLU A 10 5.39 12.51 -2.04
CA GLU A 10 6.29 12.28 -3.17
C GLU A 10 5.82 11.12 -4.05
N VAL A 11 5.31 10.04 -3.44
CA VAL A 11 4.72 8.92 -4.19
C VAL A 11 3.46 9.39 -4.92
N LYS A 12 2.60 10.16 -4.26
CA LYS A 12 1.38 10.70 -4.84
C LYS A 12 1.66 11.53 -6.08
N LYS A 13 2.70 12.36 -6.09
CA LYS A 13 3.08 13.18 -7.25
C LYS A 13 3.34 12.37 -8.51
N GLN A 14 3.71 11.09 -8.37
CA GLN A 14 4.00 10.22 -9.50
C GLN A 14 2.74 9.66 -10.15
N ILE A 15 1.58 9.75 -9.50
CA ILE A 15 0.36 9.10 -9.95
C ILE A 15 -0.84 10.02 -10.12
N VAL A 16 -0.84 11.21 -9.52
CA VAL A 16 -1.97 12.15 -9.70
C VAL A 16 -2.08 12.59 -11.17
N PHE A 17 -3.31 12.85 -11.59
CA PHE A 17 -3.71 13.23 -12.94
C PHE A 17 -3.56 12.11 -13.99
N LYS A 18 -3.30 10.88 -13.55
CA LYS A 18 -3.29 9.69 -14.39
C LYS A 18 -4.54 8.86 -14.12
N LYS A 19 -4.89 7.98 -15.06
CA LYS A 19 -6.07 7.11 -14.95
C LYS A 19 -5.65 5.67 -14.74
N ILE A 20 -6.44 4.93 -13.95
CA ILE A 20 -6.28 3.48 -13.83
C ILE A 20 -6.93 2.85 -15.05
N VAL A 21 -6.17 2.10 -15.85
CA VAL A 21 -6.67 1.47 -17.09
C VAL A 21 -6.78 -0.04 -16.97
N SER A 22 -6.10 -0.65 -16.00
CA SER A 22 -6.14 -2.09 -15.77
C SER A 22 -5.75 -2.38 -14.33
N TRP A 23 -6.17 -3.52 -13.79
CA TRP A 23 -5.81 -3.90 -12.43
C TRP A 23 -6.03 -5.39 -12.17
N ASP A 24 -5.34 -5.87 -11.15
CA ASP A 24 -5.68 -7.12 -10.45
C ASP A 24 -5.50 -6.90 -8.95
N LYS A 25 -5.63 -7.94 -8.15
CA LYS A 25 -5.52 -7.81 -6.68
C LYS A 25 -4.14 -7.34 -6.22
N ASP A 26 -3.11 -7.50 -7.05
CA ASP A 26 -1.71 -7.21 -6.69
C ASP A 26 -1.20 -5.89 -7.27
N LYS A 27 -1.86 -5.33 -8.27
CA LYS A 27 -1.37 -4.13 -8.94
C LYS A 27 -2.45 -3.30 -9.62
N LEU A 28 -2.15 -2.01 -9.76
CA LEU A 28 -2.88 -1.09 -10.62
C LEU A 28 -1.95 -0.66 -11.76
N ILE A 29 -2.49 -0.56 -12.97
CA ILE A 29 -1.74 -0.08 -14.14
C ILE A 29 -2.38 1.22 -14.63
N LEU A 30 -1.58 2.26 -14.76
CA LEU A 30 -2.03 3.58 -15.17
C LEU A 30 -1.87 3.77 -16.69
N ASP A 31 -2.50 4.82 -17.22
CA ASP A 31 -2.56 5.09 -18.65
C ASP A 31 -1.20 5.39 -19.30
N ASP A 32 -0.19 5.77 -18.51
CA ASP A 32 1.18 5.98 -19.00
C ASP A 32 2.08 4.75 -18.78
N GLY A 33 1.52 3.62 -18.35
CA GLY A 33 2.27 2.39 -18.05
C GLY A 33 2.83 2.30 -16.64
N THR A 34 2.65 3.31 -15.80
CA THR A 34 3.07 3.27 -14.40
C THR A 34 2.31 2.17 -13.66
N VAL A 35 3.00 1.40 -12.84
CA VAL A 35 2.43 0.31 -12.04
C VAL A 35 2.51 0.68 -10.56
N ILE A 36 1.39 0.49 -9.86
CA ILE A 36 1.29 0.69 -8.41
C ILE A 36 1.14 -0.68 -7.76
N THR A 37 1.99 -1.00 -6.79
CA THR A 37 1.96 -2.27 -6.07
C THR A 37 1.99 -2.06 -4.56
N ILE A 38 1.54 -3.09 -3.82
CA ILE A 38 1.71 -3.19 -2.37
C ILE A 38 2.81 -4.21 -2.14
N GLU A 39 3.89 -3.78 -1.49
CA GLU A 39 5.07 -4.61 -1.28
C GLU A 39 5.33 -4.82 0.22
N PHE A 40 5.88 -5.98 0.58
CA PHE A 40 6.53 -6.11 1.87
C PHE A 40 8.00 -5.70 1.66
N SER A 41 8.27 -4.44 1.92
CA SER A 41 9.57 -3.83 1.64
C SER A 41 10.65 -4.30 2.59
N GLU A 42 10.27 -4.70 3.81
CA GLU A 42 11.15 -5.33 4.79
C GLU A 42 10.39 -6.44 5.50
N GLN A 43 11.01 -7.59 5.61
CA GLN A 43 10.40 -8.77 6.21
C GLN A 43 11.48 -9.65 6.85
N ASP A 44 11.43 -9.76 8.16
CA ASP A 44 12.22 -10.75 8.88
C ASP A 44 11.59 -12.14 8.70
N CYS A 45 12.39 -13.17 8.97
CA CYS A 45 11.89 -14.54 9.05
C CYS A 45 10.63 -14.59 9.93
N CYS A 46 9.55 -15.20 9.46
CA CYS A 46 8.30 -15.44 10.19
C CYS A 46 7.39 -14.21 10.35
N ALA A 47 7.83 -13.01 9.98
CA ALA A 47 6.98 -11.84 9.85
C ALA A 47 6.38 -11.77 8.44
N TRP A 48 5.31 -11.01 8.28
CA TRP A 48 4.65 -10.89 6.98
C TRP A 48 4.02 -9.50 6.82
N ALA A 49 4.02 -9.02 5.60
CA ALA A 49 3.32 -7.81 5.23
C ALA A 49 2.76 -7.95 3.81
N GLY A 50 1.64 -7.32 3.55
CA GLY A 50 1.05 -7.32 2.21
C GLY A 50 -0.32 -6.67 2.20
N GLY A 51 -0.93 -6.66 1.03
CA GLY A 51 -2.25 -6.11 0.84
C GLY A 51 -2.80 -6.45 -0.54
N THR A 52 -4.09 -6.21 -0.72
CA THR A 52 -4.77 -6.47 -1.99
C THR A 52 -5.63 -5.28 -2.39
N PHE A 53 -5.62 -4.97 -3.69
CA PHE A 53 -6.50 -3.96 -4.28
C PHE A 53 -7.91 -4.52 -4.48
N LYS A 54 -8.90 -3.65 -4.32
CA LYS A 54 -10.31 -3.97 -4.55
C LYS A 54 -11.10 -2.71 -4.88
N ASP A 55 -12.34 -2.90 -5.32
CA ASP A 55 -13.29 -1.81 -5.59
C ASP A 55 -12.74 -0.79 -6.58
N VAL A 56 -12.03 -1.27 -7.60
CA VAL A 56 -11.33 -0.41 -8.56
C VAL A 56 -12.30 0.04 -9.66
N LYS A 57 -12.33 1.35 -9.89
CA LYS A 57 -13.06 1.97 -10.99
C LYS A 57 -12.07 2.46 -12.04
N LEU A 58 -12.26 2.03 -13.28
CA LEU A 58 -11.37 2.38 -14.38
C LEU A 58 -11.71 3.75 -14.96
N ASP A 59 -10.71 4.32 -15.63
CA ASP A 59 -10.82 5.54 -16.46
C ASP A 59 -11.12 6.84 -15.69
N ALA A 60 -11.09 6.81 -14.37
CA ALA A 60 -11.20 8.02 -13.55
C ALA A 60 -9.80 8.55 -13.22
N VAL A 61 -9.64 9.86 -13.28
CA VAL A 61 -8.37 10.54 -12.99
C VAL A 61 -8.09 10.51 -11.50
N ILE A 62 -6.89 10.10 -11.13
CA ILE A 62 -6.44 10.12 -9.72
C ILE A 62 -6.18 11.55 -9.31
N THR A 63 -6.82 12.01 -8.24
CA THR A 63 -6.62 13.35 -7.68
C THR A 63 -6.00 13.35 -6.30
N ASP A 64 -6.11 12.24 -5.56
CA ASP A 64 -5.56 12.12 -4.21
C ASP A 64 -5.36 10.67 -3.83
N VAL A 65 -4.46 10.46 -2.86
CA VAL A 65 -4.19 9.16 -2.23
C VAL A 65 -4.06 9.39 -0.74
N GLN A 66 -4.73 8.57 0.06
CA GLN A 66 -4.66 8.62 1.51
C GLN A 66 -4.32 7.25 2.08
N ILE A 67 -3.61 7.24 3.18
CA ILE A 67 -3.38 6.04 4.00
C ILE A 67 -4.18 6.23 5.28
N GLN A 68 -5.10 5.31 5.54
CA GLN A 68 -6.00 5.33 6.69
C GLN A 68 -5.58 4.25 7.68
N ASP A 69 -5.15 4.65 8.86
CA ASP A 69 -4.79 3.74 9.94
C ASP A 69 -6.05 2.99 10.42
N LYS A 70 -5.98 1.67 10.47
CA LYS A 70 -7.07 0.78 10.92
C LYS A 70 -6.71 0.02 12.20
N GLY A 71 -5.56 0.28 12.77
CA GLY A 71 -5.08 -0.32 14.00
C GLY A 71 -3.59 -0.63 13.93
N GLN A 72 -2.85 -0.28 14.97
CA GLN A 72 -1.41 -0.46 15.03
C GLN A 72 -1.04 -1.35 16.21
N CYS A 73 -0.14 -2.32 15.96
CA CYS A 73 0.43 -3.20 16.98
C CYS A 73 -0.62 -3.88 17.86
N ILE A 74 -1.66 -4.43 17.23
CA ILE A 74 -2.75 -5.13 17.93
C ILE A 74 -2.28 -6.54 18.26
N TYR A 75 -2.33 -6.91 19.55
CA TYR A 75 -1.94 -8.24 20.00
C TYR A 75 -2.90 -9.29 19.44
N ASN A 76 -2.34 -10.35 18.82
CA ASN A 76 -3.12 -11.38 18.14
C ASN A 76 -3.02 -12.78 18.81
N GLY A 77 -2.38 -12.88 19.97
CA GLY A 77 -2.12 -14.15 20.68
C GLY A 77 -0.70 -14.66 20.52
N ASP A 78 -0.03 -14.40 19.39
CA ASP A 78 1.34 -14.82 19.10
C ASP A 78 2.30 -13.64 18.95
N GLY A 79 1.81 -12.52 18.49
CA GLY A 79 2.56 -11.30 18.24
C GLY A 79 1.60 -10.15 18.00
N HIS A 80 1.92 -9.26 17.08
CA HIS A 80 1.13 -8.07 16.80
C HIS A 80 0.84 -7.92 15.32
N ASP A 81 -0.36 -7.41 15.01
CA ASP A 81 -0.77 -7.05 13.66
C ASP A 81 -1.02 -5.55 13.58
N SER A 82 -0.64 -4.96 12.46
CA SER A 82 -0.97 -3.58 12.12
C SER A 82 -1.75 -3.56 10.82
N TYR A 83 -2.75 -2.69 10.72
CA TYR A 83 -3.66 -2.61 9.58
C TYR A 83 -3.76 -1.17 9.08
N ALA A 84 -3.82 -1.00 7.79
CA ALA A 84 -4.09 0.29 7.17
C ALA A 84 -4.70 0.07 5.78
N ASP A 85 -5.53 1.02 5.36
CA ASP A 85 -6.07 1.04 4.00
C ASP A 85 -5.37 2.13 3.20
N VAL A 86 -5.05 1.83 1.94
CA VAL A 86 -4.69 2.82 0.93
C VAL A 86 -5.96 3.12 0.16
N VAL A 87 -6.36 4.40 0.08
CA VAL A 87 -7.56 4.81 -0.66
C VAL A 87 -7.15 5.83 -1.73
N ILE A 88 -7.55 5.55 -2.95
CA ILE A 88 -7.27 6.40 -4.11
C ILE A 88 -8.58 7.09 -4.52
N TYR A 89 -8.51 8.41 -4.76
CA TYR A 89 -9.68 9.23 -5.01
C TYR A 89 -9.64 9.89 -6.39
N HIS A 90 -10.82 10.03 -6.96
CA HIS A 90 -11.12 11.01 -8.01
C HIS A 90 -12.03 12.07 -7.37
N ASN A 91 -11.50 13.27 -7.16
CA ASN A 91 -12.15 14.31 -6.36
C ASN A 91 -12.45 13.76 -4.95
N GLN A 92 -13.71 13.59 -4.57
CA GLN A 92 -14.09 13.04 -3.27
C GLN A 92 -14.62 11.60 -3.38
N ASN A 93 -14.53 10.98 -4.55
CA ASN A 93 -15.02 9.61 -4.78
C ASN A 93 -13.88 8.61 -4.72
N GLU A 94 -14.05 7.55 -3.96
CA GLU A 94 -13.10 6.45 -3.95
C GLU A 94 -13.14 5.71 -5.28
N ILE A 95 -11.98 5.54 -5.92
CA ILE A 95 -11.85 4.81 -7.19
C ILE A 95 -10.99 3.56 -7.07
N ALA A 96 -10.30 3.39 -5.96
CA ALA A 96 -9.57 2.16 -5.64
C ALA A 96 -9.27 2.13 -4.15
N LYS A 97 -9.12 0.92 -3.62
CA LYS A 97 -8.78 0.70 -2.22
C LYS A 97 -7.85 -0.50 -2.12
N ALA A 98 -6.90 -0.45 -1.19
CA ALA A 98 -6.12 -1.61 -0.81
C ALA A 98 -6.24 -1.82 0.69
N GLU A 99 -6.57 -3.04 1.10
CA GLU A 99 -6.53 -3.43 2.51
C GLU A 99 -5.17 -4.05 2.77
N CYS A 100 -4.42 -3.48 3.72
CA CYS A 100 -3.04 -3.84 3.98
C CYS A 100 -2.83 -4.24 5.43
N GLU A 101 -1.88 -5.16 5.67
CA GLU A 101 -1.49 -5.55 7.01
C GLU A 101 0.01 -5.84 7.09
N ALA A 102 0.55 -5.76 8.30
CA ALA A 102 1.88 -6.21 8.65
C ALA A 102 1.83 -6.92 9.99
N ASN A 103 2.64 -7.98 10.17
CA ASN A 103 2.74 -8.66 11.46
C ASN A 103 4.21 -8.85 11.83
N ASP A 104 4.46 -9.00 13.14
CA ASP A 104 5.79 -9.18 13.70
C ASP A 104 6.14 -10.65 14.01
N GLY A 105 5.35 -11.57 13.47
CA GLY A 105 5.60 -13.00 13.59
C GLY A 105 5.31 -13.57 14.97
N ASN A 106 5.73 -14.82 15.17
CA ASN A 106 5.53 -15.51 16.44
C ASN A 106 6.40 -14.90 17.54
N GLY A 107 5.79 -14.55 18.66
CA GLY A 107 6.48 -13.99 19.81
C GLY A 107 6.77 -12.50 19.73
N GLY A 108 6.43 -11.83 18.64
CA GLY A 108 6.61 -10.39 18.48
C GLY A 108 8.06 -9.93 18.34
N TYR A 109 8.95 -10.80 17.86
CA TYR A 109 10.39 -10.51 17.75
C TYR A 109 10.83 -10.15 16.32
N TYR A 110 9.95 -10.26 15.35
CA TYR A 110 10.27 -10.05 13.94
C TYR A 110 9.72 -8.71 13.47
N TYR A 111 10.12 -8.31 12.28
CA TYR A 111 9.77 -6.99 11.75
C TYR A 111 9.27 -7.11 10.33
N SER A 112 8.24 -6.35 10.00
CA SER A 112 7.74 -6.27 8.63
C SER A 112 7.27 -4.85 8.32
N VAL A 113 7.42 -4.47 7.06
CA VAL A 113 6.95 -3.18 6.54
C VAL A 113 6.12 -3.43 5.28
N CYS A 114 4.89 -2.93 5.29
CA CYS A 114 4.03 -2.87 4.12
C CYS A 114 4.18 -1.51 3.47
N ALA A 115 4.50 -1.46 2.18
CA ALA A 115 4.77 -0.22 1.47
C ALA A 115 3.98 -0.11 0.18
N LEU A 116 3.62 1.11 -0.18
CA LEU A 116 3.06 1.46 -1.49
C LEU A 116 4.20 1.83 -2.42
N ARG A 117 4.37 1.05 -3.47
CA ARG A 117 5.45 1.22 -4.43
C ARG A 117 4.94 1.76 -5.75
N VAL A 118 5.63 2.78 -6.27
CA VAL A 118 5.42 3.35 -7.60
C VAL A 118 6.79 3.57 -8.22
N LYS A 119 7.08 2.91 -9.36
CA LYS A 119 8.38 3.00 -10.02
C LYS A 119 9.52 2.58 -9.06
N ASP A 120 10.49 3.44 -8.82
CA ASP A 120 11.65 3.20 -7.96
C ASP A 120 11.53 3.85 -6.58
N ILE A 121 10.35 4.31 -6.21
CA ILE A 121 10.10 4.89 -4.89
C ILE A 121 8.97 4.16 -4.18
N GLN A 122 8.98 4.23 -2.85
CA GLN A 122 7.96 3.62 -2.01
C GLN A 122 7.76 4.42 -0.74
N CYS A 123 6.55 4.35 -0.17
CA CYS A 123 6.26 4.93 1.13
C CYS A 123 5.64 3.87 2.05
N VAL A 124 5.90 4.00 3.35
CA VAL A 124 5.37 3.08 4.36
C VAL A 124 3.86 3.24 4.46
N ILE A 125 3.13 2.12 4.39
CA ILE A 125 1.68 2.06 4.66
C ILE A 125 1.46 1.72 6.12
N THR A 126 2.05 0.62 6.58
CA THR A 126 1.97 0.19 7.97
C THR A 126 3.16 -0.73 8.27
N GLU A 127 3.48 -0.87 9.54
CA GLU A 127 4.59 -1.72 9.99
C GLU A 127 4.27 -2.36 11.34
N ALA A 128 4.89 -3.47 11.57
CA ALA A 128 4.74 -4.19 12.84
C ALA A 128 6.08 -4.69 13.37
#